data_c1f6f8d626de5c256cf62394c6dce008
#
_entry.id   c1f6f8d626de5c256cf62394c6dce008
#
_cell.length_a   1.000
_cell.length_b   1.000
_cell.length_c   1.000
_cell.angle_alpha   90.00
_cell.angle_beta   90.00
_cell.angle_gamma   90.00
#
_symmetry.space_group_name_H-M   'P 1'
#
loop_
_entity.id
_entity.type
_entity.pdbx_description
1 polymer ?
#
loop_
_entity_poly.entity_id
_entity_poly.type
_entity_poly.pdbx_seq_one_letter_code
_entity_poly.pdbx_strand_id
1 'polypeptide(L)'
;VRNWIIFLLDNKISPVSVKRKIRDLIEDHDGVFFQSLPEAYIRQADLYCILESRGRDRAAITKEMNDNPNFMDSTFVRKYWDARIFGNTFLEDGGNKEYIKTGAVQFGMGLSISPISIVRHTNTNKAGVEEGKKSGMAPLAYRVVEHGVYCMPFYVNPNYAAKSGCTAADIELLKRAIPYMLDLTRSNIRPDVRLRHAWYMEHKNKLGSCPDYLLIDALTPKRIGNAEEPSSSWKDYQDVADLPEELKQRLAAVQDLANV
;
A
#
# COMPACT_ATOMS: atom_id res chain seq x y z
N VAL A 1 5.77 -6.87 -13.73
CA VAL A 1 6.40 -6.71 -12.41
C VAL A 1 5.45 -7.20 -11.35
N ARG A 2 5.88 -8.12 -10.49
CA ARG A 2 5.08 -8.78 -9.47
C ARG A 2 5.85 -8.81 -8.16
N ASN A 3 5.23 -8.40 -7.04
CA ASN A 3 5.94 -7.99 -5.83
C ASN A 3 5.22 -8.44 -4.56
N TRP A 4 5.96 -8.60 -3.45
CA TRP A 4 5.45 -9.02 -2.14
C TRP A 4 5.80 -8.04 -1.05
N ILE A 5 4.90 -7.93 -0.08
CA ILE A 5 5.10 -7.16 1.14
C ILE A 5 4.68 -8.04 2.32
N ILE A 6 5.54 -8.17 3.33
CA ILE A 6 5.28 -8.95 4.54
C ILE A 6 4.97 -8.00 5.69
N PHE A 7 3.79 -8.18 6.31
CA PHE A 7 3.29 -7.33 7.41
C PHE A 7 2.93 -8.13 8.67
N LEU A 8 2.72 -7.40 9.75
CA LEU A 8 2.26 -7.91 11.05
C LEU A 8 0.92 -7.27 11.43
N LEU A 9 -0.24 -7.92 11.23
CA LEU A 9 -1.56 -7.53 11.77
C LEU A 9 -2.74 -8.43 11.34
N ASP A 10 -3.86 -8.38 12.09
CA ASP A 10 -5.17 -9.10 11.96
C ASP A 10 -5.27 -10.16 10.85
N ASN A 11 -6.13 -11.17 10.97
CA ASN A 11 -6.28 -12.31 10.03
C ASN A 11 -6.14 -11.97 8.54
N LYS A 12 -6.38 -10.70 8.20
CA LYS A 12 -6.21 -10.18 6.84
C LYS A 12 -5.86 -8.69 6.88
N ILE A 13 -4.83 -8.31 6.14
CA ILE A 13 -4.55 -6.89 5.87
C ILE A 13 -5.27 -6.49 4.59
N SER A 14 -6.14 -5.49 4.70
CA SER A 14 -6.85 -4.97 3.54
C SER A 14 -5.90 -4.19 2.61
N PRO A 15 -5.97 -4.42 1.29
CA PRO A 15 -5.29 -3.59 0.30
C PRO A 15 -5.62 -2.10 0.44
N VAL A 16 -6.84 -1.78 0.88
CA VAL A 16 -7.30 -0.40 1.05
C VAL A 16 -6.50 0.32 2.13
N SER A 17 -6.18 -0.37 3.25
CA SER A 17 -5.40 0.24 4.34
C SER A 17 -3.97 0.55 3.91
N VAL A 18 -3.36 -0.33 3.12
CA VAL A 18 -1.99 -0.11 2.59
C VAL A 18 -1.98 1.03 1.58
N LYS A 19 -2.92 1.02 0.63
CA LYS A 19 -3.07 2.10 -0.35
C LYS A 19 -3.31 3.45 0.33
N ARG A 20 -4.10 3.50 1.42
CA ARG A 20 -4.34 4.73 2.17
C ARG A 20 -3.05 5.27 2.79
N LYS A 21 -2.25 4.43 3.41
CA LYS A 21 -0.95 4.82 4.00
C LYS A 21 0.03 5.38 2.97
N ILE A 22 0.09 4.76 1.79
CA ILE A 22 0.92 5.26 0.69
C ILE A 22 0.40 6.62 0.18
N ARG A 23 -0.94 6.78 0.05
CA ARG A 23 -1.54 8.07 -0.32
C ARG A 23 -1.22 9.16 0.70
N ASP A 24 -1.34 8.86 2.00
CA ASP A 24 -1.07 9.81 3.08
C ASP A 24 0.38 10.36 3.01
N LEU A 25 1.35 9.51 2.65
CA LEU A 25 2.74 9.96 2.46
C LEU A 25 2.94 10.89 1.27
N ILE A 26 2.22 10.63 0.18
CA ILE A 26 2.41 11.37 -1.08
C ILE A 26 1.55 12.64 -1.10
N GLU A 27 0.39 12.62 -0.42
CA GLU A 27 -0.52 13.76 -0.31
C GLU A 27 0.10 14.94 0.44
N ASP A 28 0.94 14.66 1.43
CA ASP A 28 1.63 15.69 2.23
C ASP A 28 2.93 16.12 1.53
N HIS A 29 2.80 17.05 0.57
CA HIS A 29 3.93 17.57 -0.19
C HIS A 29 4.93 18.36 0.67
N ASP A 30 4.52 18.91 1.82
CA ASP A 30 5.40 19.58 2.79
C ASP A 30 6.01 18.59 3.80
N GLY A 31 5.52 17.35 3.80
CA GLY A 31 5.95 16.30 4.72
C GLY A 31 7.37 15.80 4.46
N VAL A 32 7.98 15.26 5.51
CA VAL A 32 9.36 14.78 5.50
C VAL A 32 9.64 13.80 4.35
N PHE A 33 8.70 12.91 4.07
CA PHE A 33 8.87 11.94 2.97
C PHE A 33 8.98 12.64 1.61
N PHE A 34 7.99 13.48 1.28
CA PHE A 34 7.94 14.12 -0.04
C PHE A 34 9.13 15.06 -0.25
N GLN A 35 9.51 15.80 0.78
CA GLN A 35 10.66 16.71 0.77
C GLN A 35 12.03 16.00 0.71
N SER A 36 12.07 14.69 1.01
CA SER A 36 13.28 13.86 0.87
C SER A 36 13.45 13.25 -0.55
N LEU A 37 12.45 13.40 -1.41
CA LEU A 37 12.50 12.87 -2.77
C LEU A 37 13.51 13.64 -3.65
N PRO A 38 14.00 13.04 -4.74
CA PRO A 38 14.76 13.75 -5.75
C PRO A 38 14.04 15.02 -6.22
N GLU A 39 14.78 16.09 -6.44
CA GLU A 39 14.25 17.42 -6.79
C GLU A 39 13.27 17.42 -7.99
N ALA A 40 13.42 16.47 -8.90
CA ALA A 40 12.51 16.32 -10.04
C ALA A 40 11.05 16.02 -9.60
N TYR A 41 10.83 15.30 -8.49
CA TYR A 41 9.51 15.06 -7.92
C TYR A 41 8.97 16.31 -7.23
N ILE A 42 9.83 16.98 -6.44
CA ILE A 42 9.46 18.20 -5.69
C ILE A 42 9.02 19.31 -6.65
N ARG A 43 9.78 19.53 -7.73
CA ARG A 43 9.45 20.51 -8.75
C ARG A 43 8.17 20.21 -9.54
N GLN A 44 7.76 18.96 -9.58
CA GLN A 44 6.59 18.48 -10.31
C GLN A 44 5.51 17.93 -9.36
N ALA A 45 5.44 18.43 -8.14
CA ALA A 45 4.51 17.95 -7.11
C ALA A 45 3.05 17.90 -7.60
N ASP A 46 2.66 18.85 -8.45
CA ASP A 46 1.32 18.92 -9.05
C ASP A 46 0.94 17.68 -9.89
N LEU A 47 1.92 16.88 -10.34
CA LEU A 47 1.67 15.63 -11.05
C LEU A 47 1.44 14.43 -10.11
N TYR A 48 1.62 14.63 -8.81
CA TYR A 48 1.52 13.60 -7.77
C TYR A 48 0.43 13.90 -6.73
N CYS A 49 -0.62 14.62 -7.13
CA CYS A 49 -1.78 14.85 -6.29
C CYS A 49 -2.55 13.55 -6.02
N ILE A 50 -3.30 13.53 -4.92
CA ILE A 50 -4.13 12.39 -4.52
C ILE A 50 -5.60 12.69 -4.80
N LEU A 51 -6.23 11.84 -5.63
CA LEU A 51 -7.66 11.92 -5.94
C LEU A 51 -8.52 11.54 -4.72
N GLU A 52 -8.13 10.47 -4.02
CA GLU A 52 -8.83 9.95 -2.84
C GLU A 52 -8.47 10.74 -1.55
N SER A 53 -8.41 12.08 -1.66
CA SER A 53 -8.20 13.00 -0.56
C SER A 53 -9.50 13.39 0.15
N ARG A 54 -9.40 13.92 1.37
CA ARG A 54 -10.55 14.45 2.10
C ARG A 54 -10.88 15.85 1.58
N GLY A 55 -12.18 16.17 1.48
CA GLY A 55 -12.63 17.52 1.08
C GLY A 55 -12.39 17.85 -0.39
N ARG A 56 -12.21 16.83 -1.26
CA ARG A 56 -12.02 17.02 -2.69
C ARG A 56 -13.19 17.75 -3.34
N ASP A 57 -12.88 18.70 -4.22
CA ASP A 57 -13.87 19.40 -5.03
C ASP A 57 -14.25 18.57 -6.26
N ARG A 58 -15.45 17.96 -6.19
CA ARG A 58 -15.94 17.07 -7.27
C ARG A 58 -16.18 17.83 -8.58
N ALA A 59 -16.64 19.07 -8.51
CA ALA A 59 -16.91 19.88 -9.71
C ALA A 59 -15.61 20.23 -10.44
N ALA A 60 -14.56 20.59 -9.69
CA ALA A 60 -13.24 20.82 -10.24
C ALA A 60 -12.67 19.56 -10.89
N ILE A 61 -12.78 18.39 -10.21
CA ILE A 61 -12.32 17.11 -10.76
C ILE A 61 -13.05 16.75 -12.05
N THR A 62 -14.37 16.92 -12.09
CA THR A 62 -15.17 16.67 -13.31
C THR A 62 -14.72 17.58 -14.47
N LYS A 63 -14.40 18.84 -14.18
CA LYS A 63 -13.86 19.77 -15.18
C LYS A 63 -12.50 19.30 -15.69
N GLU A 64 -11.60 18.89 -14.80
CA GLU A 64 -10.28 18.34 -15.14
C GLU A 64 -10.34 17.04 -15.97
N MET A 65 -11.40 16.23 -15.81
CA MET A 65 -11.65 15.03 -16.62
C MET A 65 -12.08 15.35 -18.06
N ASN A 66 -12.71 16.50 -18.26
CA ASN A 66 -13.32 16.90 -19.54
C ASN A 66 -12.57 18.06 -20.22
N ASP A 67 -11.42 18.46 -19.72
CA ASP A 67 -10.66 19.60 -20.25
C ASP A 67 -9.87 19.29 -21.54
N ASN A 68 -9.84 18.02 -21.93
CA ASN A 68 -9.22 17.58 -23.16
C ASN A 68 -10.13 16.56 -23.90
N PRO A 69 -10.32 16.65 -25.23
CA PRO A 69 -11.08 15.67 -26.01
C PRO A 69 -10.55 14.24 -25.88
N ASN A 70 -9.24 14.08 -25.72
CA ASN A 70 -8.63 12.81 -25.38
C ASN A 70 -8.46 12.72 -23.88
N PHE A 71 -9.23 11.87 -23.21
CA PHE A 71 -9.17 11.69 -21.76
C PHE A 71 -7.75 11.41 -21.23
N MET A 72 -6.95 10.67 -21.98
CA MET A 72 -5.58 10.34 -21.59
C MET A 72 -4.65 11.55 -21.51
N ASP A 73 -5.00 12.65 -22.20
CA ASP A 73 -4.27 13.93 -22.17
C ASP A 73 -4.90 14.96 -21.23
N SER A 74 -5.95 14.57 -20.50
CA SER A 74 -6.65 15.46 -19.56
C SER A 74 -5.76 15.82 -18.36
N THR A 75 -6.10 16.95 -17.72
CA THR A 75 -5.46 17.33 -16.44
C THR A 75 -5.69 16.28 -15.37
N PHE A 76 -6.85 15.62 -15.37
CA PHE A 76 -7.14 14.52 -14.44
C PHE A 76 -6.07 13.42 -14.51
N VAL A 77 -5.79 12.88 -15.69
CA VAL A 77 -4.80 11.81 -15.86
C VAL A 77 -3.40 12.27 -15.48
N ARG A 78 -3.03 13.48 -15.84
CA ARG A 78 -1.69 14.01 -15.51
C ARG A 78 -1.50 14.29 -14.03
N LYS A 79 -2.51 14.80 -13.34
CA LYS A 79 -2.45 15.32 -11.97
C LYS A 79 -2.54 14.23 -10.91
N TYR A 80 -3.48 13.29 -11.07
CA TYR A 80 -3.80 12.33 -9.99
C TYR A 80 -2.99 11.04 -10.07
N TRP A 81 -1.89 11.00 -9.31
CA TRP A 81 -1.00 9.86 -9.21
C TRP A 81 -1.70 8.58 -8.75
N ASP A 82 -2.52 8.66 -7.71
CA ASP A 82 -3.18 7.49 -7.16
C ASP A 82 -4.26 6.93 -8.10
N ALA A 83 -4.85 7.74 -8.96
CA ALA A 83 -5.73 7.27 -10.02
C ALA A 83 -4.96 6.45 -11.06
N ARG A 84 -3.78 6.92 -11.49
CA ARG A 84 -2.91 6.18 -12.43
C ARG A 84 -2.41 4.87 -11.85
N ILE A 85 -2.02 4.89 -10.58
CA ILE A 85 -1.42 3.73 -9.90
C ILE A 85 -2.48 2.72 -9.42
N PHE A 86 -3.55 3.16 -8.77
CA PHE A 86 -4.51 2.28 -8.08
C PHE A 86 -5.88 2.18 -8.77
N GLY A 87 -6.14 3.05 -9.74
CA GLY A 87 -7.48 3.23 -10.30
C GLY A 87 -8.38 4.05 -9.38
N ASN A 88 -9.58 4.33 -9.84
CA ASN A 88 -10.54 5.10 -9.08
C ASN A 88 -11.98 4.62 -9.29
N THR A 89 -12.87 5.05 -8.39
CA THR A 89 -14.32 4.81 -8.44
C THR A 89 -15.07 6.13 -8.59
N PHE A 90 -14.42 7.16 -9.11
CA PHE A 90 -15.05 8.48 -9.30
C PHE A 90 -16.09 8.36 -10.43
N LEU A 91 -17.35 8.25 -10.03
CA LEU A 91 -18.51 8.15 -10.90
C LEU A 91 -19.38 9.40 -10.63
N GLU A 92 -19.37 10.37 -11.54
CA GLU A 92 -20.25 11.53 -11.49
C GLU A 92 -21.29 11.44 -12.61
N ASP A 93 -22.57 11.74 -12.30
CA ASP A 93 -23.61 11.85 -13.28
C ASP A 93 -23.31 13.02 -14.23
N GLY A 94 -23.24 12.73 -15.54
CA GLY A 94 -22.93 13.70 -16.59
C GLY A 94 -21.42 13.87 -16.88
N GLY A 95 -20.55 13.15 -16.19
CA GLY A 95 -19.13 13.09 -16.49
C GLY A 95 -18.79 12.21 -17.69
N ASN A 96 -17.56 12.32 -18.17
CA ASN A 96 -17.04 11.45 -19.21
C ASN A 96 -17.14 9.99 -18.74
N LYS A 97 -17.68 9.10 -19.59
CA LYS A 97 -17.74 7.66 -19.28
C LYS A 97 -16.38 7.00 -19.24
N GLU A 98 -15.35 7.69 -19.72
CA GLU A 98 -13.96 7.28 -19.66
C GLU A 98 -13.36 7.69 -18.32
N TYR A 99 -12.91 6.72 -17.54
CA TYR A 99 -12.19 6.91 -16.29
C TYR A 99 -11.22 5.75 -16.05
N ILE A 100 -10.22 5.99 -15.21
CA ILE A 100 -9.24 4.96 -14.89
C ILE A 100 -9.85 3.98 -13.89
N LYS A 101 -10.61 3.01 -14.36
CA LYS A 101 -11.26 1.99 -13.53
C LYS A 101 -10.23 1.14 -12.79
N THR A 102 -9.17 0.75 -13.47
CA THR A 102 -8.12 -0.11 -12.92
C THR A 102 -6.77 0.55 -13.18
N GLY A 103 -6.08 0.90 -12.12
CA GLY A 103 -4.72 1.46 -12.21
C GLY A 103 -3.67 0.38 -12.50
N ALA A 104 -2.42 0.83 -12.63
CA ALA A 104 -1.30 -0.05 -12.97
C ALA A 104 -0.98 -1.08 -11.89
N VAL A 105 -1.29 -0.79 -10.61
CA VAL A 105 -0.87 -1.59 -9.45
C VAL A 105 -2.06 -2.16 -8.71
N GLN A 106 -2.06 -3.48 -8.54
CA GLN A 106 -3.04 -4.21 -7.76
C GLN A 106 -2.38 -4.82 -6.52
N PHE A 107 -2.91 -4.53 -5.34
CA PHE A 107 -2.56 -5.22 -4.10
C PHE A 107 -3.55 -6.34 -3.84
N GLY A 108 -3.05 -7.53 -3.55
CA GLY A 108 -3.84 -8.63 -3.01
C GLY A 108 -4.12 -8.45 -1.52
N MET A 109 -4.83 -9.40 -0.93
CA MET A 109 -5.07 -9.44 0.50
C MET A 109 -3.78 -9.88 1.22
N GLY A 110 -3.39 -9.20 2.29
CA GLY A 110 -2.36 -9.67 3.18
C GLY A 110 -2.90 -10.81 4.05
N LEU A 111 -2.37 -12.00 3.88
CA LEU A 111 -2.79 -13.19 4.62
C LEU A 111 -1.77 -13.56 5.67
N SER A 112 -2.22 -13.94 6.86
CA SER A 112 -1.35 -14.47 7.91
C SER A 112 -0.77 -15.82 7.50
N ILE A 113 0.53 -16.03 7.76
CA ILE A 113 1.23 -17.28 7.47
C ILE A 113 0.82 -18.39 8.45
N SER A 114 0.46 -18.03 9.69
CA SER A 114 0.00 -18.98 10.73
C SER A 114 -1.25 -18.44 11.42
N PRO A 115 -1.96 -19.27 12.22
CA PRO A 115 -3.05 -18.79 13.07
C PRO A 115 -2.64 -17.59 13.91
N ILE A 116 -3.59 -16.75 14.28
CA ILE A 116 -3.37 -15.55 15.09
C ILE A 116 -4.16 -15.62 16.40
N SER A 117 -3.61 -15.01 17.46
CA SER A 117 -4.32 -14.76 18.72
C SER A 117 -4.86 -13.34 18.71
N ILE A 118 -6.17 -13.21 19.00
CA ILE A 118 -6.85 -11.91 19.09
C ILE A 118 -7.20 -11.64 20.54
N VAL A 119 -6.64 -10.58 21.11
CA VAL A 119 -6.97 -10.11 22.45
C VAL A 119 -7.86 -8.87 22.39
N ARG A 120 -8.71 -8.76 23.40
CA ARG A 120 -9.58 -7.59 23.60
C ARG A 120 -8.99 -6.71 24.68
N HIS A 121 -8.62 -5.48 24.33
CA HIS A 121 -8.26 -4.44 25.27
C HIS A 121 -9.43 -3.50 25.48
N THR A 122 -9.78 -3.24 26.73
CA THR A 122 -10.79 -2.24 27.11
C THR A 122 -10.07 -1.12 27.85
N ASN A 123 -10.07 0.08 27.29
CA ASN A 123 -9.62 1.28 27.97
C ASN A 123 -10.85 2.12 28.34
N THR A 124 -10.91 2.57 29.59
CA THR A 124 -11.88 3.56 30.03
C THR A 124 -11.22 4.93 30.01
N ASN A 125 -11.70 5.82 29.16
CA ASN A 125 -11.30 7.21 29.22
C ASN A 125 -11.99 7.87 30.42
N LYS A 126 -11.22 8.33 31.40
CA LYS A 126 -11.70 9.24 32.44
C LYS A 126 -11.87 10.63 31.79
N ALA A 127 -12.89 10.82 30.98
CA ALA A 127 -13.23 12.14 30.49
C ALA A 127 -14.38 12.68 31.31
N GLY A 128 -14.10 13.59 32.14
CA GLY A 128 -15.04 14.42 32.86
C GLY A 128 -14.32 15.67 33.23
N VAL A 129 -14.26 16.63 32.35
CA VAL A 129 -13.50 17.87 32.58
C VAL A 129 -14.38 19.09 32.44
N GLU A 130 -15.68 18.96 32.38
CA GLU A 130 -16.58 20.10 32.54
C GLU A 130 -17.22 20.02 33.94
N GLU A 131 -17.01 21.01 34.76
CA GLU A 131 -17.62 21.21 36.06
C GLU A 131 -19.15 21.15 35.89
N GLY A 132 -19.79 20.16 36.55
CA GLY A 132 -21.25 20.00 36.52
C GLY A 132 -21.81 18.97 35.53
N LYS A 133 -21.04 18.41 34.62
CA LYS A 133 -21.47 17.29 33.75
C LYS A 133 -20.98 15.96 34.31
N LYS A 134 -21.92 15.10 34.73
CA LYS A 134 -21.67 13.67 34.89
C LYS A 134 -21.47 13.05 33.51
N SER A 135 -20.32 13.26 32.91
CA SER A 135 -19.99 12.64 31.61
C SER A 135 -19.73 11.16 31.83
N GLY A 136 -20.50 10.33 31.14
CA GLY A 136 -20.33 8.89 31.14
C GLY A 136 -18.95 8.51 30.63
N MET A 137 -18.32 7.51 31.25
CA MET A 137 -17.15 6.86 30.72
C MET A 137 -17.51 6.18 29.39
N ALA A 138 -16.89 6.59 28.29
CA ALA A 138 -17.01 5.87 27.03
C ALA A 138 -15.97 4.74 27.03
N PRO A 139 -16.37 3.47 27.16
CA PRO A 139 -15.44 2.37 27.07
C PRO A 139 -14.96 2.23 25.62
N LEU A 140 -13.66 2.39 25.41
CA LEU A 140 -13.02 2.10 24.13
C LEU A 140 -12.56 0.63 24.16
N ALA A 141 -13.22 -0.22 23.40
CA ALA A 141 -12.84 -1.61 23.26
C ALA A 141 -12.13 -1.85 21.93
N TYR A 142 -10.91 -2.34 21.99
CA TYR A 142 -10.12 -2.71 20.82
C TYR A 142 -9.94 -4.21 20.77
N ARG A 143 -9.96 -4.76 19.55
CA ARG A 143 -9.45 -6.10 19.27
C ARG A 143 -8.14 -5.96 18.54
N VAL A 144 -7.09 -6.53 19.09
CA VAL A 144 -5.74 -6.49 18.50
C VAL A 144 -5.18 -7.89 18.39
N VAL A 145 -4.36 -8.11 17.38
CA VAL A 145 -3.57 -9.33 17.24
C VAL A 145 -2.33 -9.19 18.12
N GLU A 146 -2.02 -10.21 18.90
CA GLU A 146 -0.82 -10.22 19.75
C GLU A 146 0.44 -10.27 18.90
N HIS A 147 0.47 -11.19 17.95
CA HIS A 147 1.55 -11.35 16.98
C HIS A 147 1.02 -12.03 15.70
N GLY A 148 1.58 -11.69 14.54
CA GLY A 148 1.29 -12.35 13.28
C GLY A 148 2.20 -11.86 12.17
N VAL A 149 2.54 -12.74 11.23
CA VAL A 149 3.33 -12.44 10.03
C VAL A 149 2.43 -12.60 8.81
N TYR A 150 2.38 -11.56 7.97
CA TYR A 150 1.47 -11.49 6.83
C TYR A 150 2.23 -11.31 5.54
N CYS A 151 1.82 -12.05 4.51
CA CYS A 151 2.30 -11.88 3.16
C CYS A 151 1.22 -11.21 2.30
N MET A 152 1.57 -10.13 1.64
CA MET A 152 0.68 -9.38 0.75
C MET A 152 1.31 -9.28 -0.63
N PRO A 153 0.72 -9.88 -1.66
CA PRO A 153 1.21 -9.73 -3.02
C PRO A 153 0.80 -8.38 -3.59
N PHE A 154 1.62 -7.81 -4.46
CA PHE A 154 1.21 -6.73 -5.33
C PHE A 154 1.79 -6.90 -6.74
N TYR A 155 1.08 -6.39 -7.72
CA TYR A 155 1.37 -6.61 -9.13
C TYR A 155 1.37 -5.29 -9.87
N VAL A 156 2.37 -5.08 -10.72
CA VAL A 156 2.39 -3.98 -11.69
C VAL A 156 2.08 -4.55 -13.07
N ASN A 157 0.94 -4.15 -13.61
CA ASN A 157 0.43 -4.68 -14.88
C ASN A 157 0.69 -3.69 -16.02
N PRO A 158 1.53 -4.02 -17.01
CA PRO A 158 1.86 -3.13 -18.12
C PRO A 158 0.66 -2.77 -19.01
N ASN A 159 -0.33 -3.67 -19.15
CA ASN A 159 -1.55 -3.36 -19.90
C ASN A 159 -2.41 -2.30 -19.21
N TYR A 160 -2.52 -2.36 -17.89
CA TYR A 160 -3.22 -1.34 -17.13
C TYR A 160 -2.41 -0.04 -17.04
N ALA A 161 -1.09 -0.12 -16.97
CA ALA A 161 -0.24 1.07 -17.01
C ALA A 161 -0.46 1.88 -18.29
N ALA A 162 -0.51 1.22 -19.46
CA ALA A 162 -0.80 1.88 -20.74
C ALA A 162 -2.20 2.53 -20.78
N LYS A 163 -3.19 1.94 -20.09
CA LYS A 163 -4.58 2.45 -20.05
C LYS A 163 -4.82 3.51 -18.97
N SER A 164 -3.97 3.58 -17.96
CA SER A 164 -4.12 4.53 -16.85
C SER A 164 -3.22 5.76 -16.97
N GLY A 165 -2.32 5.79 -17.96
CA GLY A 165 -1.30 6.84 -18.06
C GLY A 165 -0.17 6.70 -17.02
N CYS A 166 -0.06 5.55 -16.36
CA CYS A 166 1.00 5.32 -15.39
C CYS A 166 2.38 5.29 -16.05
N THR A 167 3.30 6.06 -15.50
CA THR A 167 4.68 6.20 -15.98
C THR A 167 5.67 5.40 -15.14
N ALA A 168 6.91 5.28 -15.62
CA ALA A 168 8.00 4.70 -14.83
C ALA A 168 8.30 5.52 -13.56
N ALA A 169 8.17 6.86 -13.64
CA ALA A 169 8.33 7.74 -12.48
C ALA A 169 7.27 7.49 -11.39
N ASP A 170 6.04 7.18 -11.80
CA ASP A 170 4.96 6.83 -10.85
C ASP A 170 5.29 5.53 -10.08
N ILE A 171 5.83 4.52 -10.77
CA ILE A 171 6.24 3.26 -10.15
C ILE A 171 7.47 3.47 -9.25
N GLU A 172 8.41 4.30 -9.67
CA GLU A 172 9.59 4.60 -8.84
C GLU A 172 9.19 5.36 -7.57
N LEU A 173 8.22 6.28 -7.64
CA LEU A 173 7.67 6.94 -6.46
C LEU A 173 7.00 5.93 -5.50
N LEU A 174 6.23 4.97 -6.04
CA LEU A 174 5.64 3.89 -5.25
C LEU A 174 6.74 3.08 -4.53
N LYS A 175 7.80 2.68 -5.23
CA LYS A 175 8.93 1.92 -4.66
C LYS A 175 9.57 2.68 -3.49
N ARG A 176 9.74 4.00 -3.64
CA ARG A 176 10.30 4.87 -2.59
C ARG A 176 9.36 5.03 -1.39
N ALA A 177 8.05 5.03 -1.60
CA ALA A 177 7.05 5.19 -0.54
C ALA A 177 6.88 3.92 0.32
N ILE A 178 7.02 2.73 -0.26
CA ILE A 178 6.79 1.45 0.42
C ILE A 178 7.58 1.30 1.72
N PRO A 179 8.90 1.57 1.81
CA PRO A 179 9.67 1.42 3.04
C PRO A 179 9.13 2.25 4.21
N TYR A 180 8.64 3.44 3.92
CA TYR A 180 8.28 4.45 4.93
C TYR A 180 6.78 4.47 5.27
N MET A 181 5.92 3.78 4.50
CA MET A 181 4.47 3.90 4.63
C MET A 181 3.93 3.49 6.01
N LEU A 182 4.59 2.58 6.71
CA LEU A 182 4.18 2.16 8.05
C LEU A 182 4.72 3.07 9.14
N ASP A 183 5.98 3.46 9.03
CA ASP A 183 6.66 4.24 10.07
C ASP A 183 6.19 5.69 10.11
N LEU A 184 5.96 6.31 8.97
CA LEU A 184 5.52 7.71 8.91
C LEU A 184 3.99 7.88 9.01
N THR A 185 3.21 6.80 8.89
CA THR A 185 1.73 6.83 9.02
C THR A 185 1.22 5.90 10.12
N ARG A 186 1.88 5.87 11.27
CA ARG A 186 1.54 4.98 12.39
C ARG A 186 0.12 5.18 12.88
N SER A 187 -0.57 4.10 13.15
CA SER A 187 -1.90 4.10 13.77
C SER A 187 -1.78 4.17 15.28
N ASN A 188 -2.63 4.96 15.95
CA ASN A 188 -2.68 5.02 17.41
C ASN A 188 -2.94 3.66 18.09
N ILE A 189 -3.74 2.80 17.45
CA ILE A 189 -4.12 1.50 18.03
C ILE A 189 -3.09 0.42 17.72
N ARG A 190 -2.34 0.58 16.64
CA ARG A 190 -1.42 -0.42 16.08
C ARG A 190 -0.11 0.24 15.67
N PRO A 191 0.65 0.79 16.63
CA PRO A 191 1.91 1.49 16.32
C PRO A 191 3.03 0.55 15.88
N ASP A 192 2.95 -0.74 16.26
CA ASP A 192 4.04 -1.71 16.13
C ASP A 192 4.00 -2.56 14.84
N VAL A 193 3.26 -2.10 13.84
CA VAL A 193 3.30 -2.73 12.51
C VAL A 193 4.59 -2.36 11.81
N ARG A 194 5.33 -3.37 11.34
CA ARG A 194 6.64 -3.18 10.72
C ARG A 194 6.71 -3.89 9.38
N LEU A 195 7.38 -3.27 8.43
CA LEU A 195 7.79 -3.89 7.18
C LEU A 195 9.05 -4.74 7.46
N ARG A 196 9.01 -6.02 7.08
CA ARG A 196 10.18 -6.90 7.16
C ARG A 196 10.91 -6.96 5.84
N HIS A 197 10.17 -7.25 4.78
CA HIS A 197 10.66 -7.31 3.41
C HIS A 197 9.63 -6.70 2.46
N ALA A 198 10.11 -6.15 1.36
CA ALA A 198 9.29 -5.66 0.27
C ALA A 198 9.96 -6.01 -1.07
N TRP A 199 9.82 -7.24 -1.47
CA TRP A 199 10.47 -7.76 -2.66
C TRP A 199 9.87 -7.19 -3.92
N TYR A 200 10.66 -6.44 -4.68
CA TYR A 200 10.34 -5.91 -5.99
C TYR A 200 11.10 -6.69 -7.06
N MET A 201 10.36 -7.32 -7.97
CA MET A 201 10.92 -8.19 -8.99
C MET A 201 10.53 -7.71 -10.38
N GLU A 202 11.50 -7.54 -11.26
CA GLU A 202 11.29 -7.19 -12.65
C GLU A 202 11.41 -8.43 -13.54
N HIS A 203 10.39 -8.65 -14.37
CA HIS A 203 10.43 -9.69 -15.39
C HIS A 203 11.22 -9.23 -16.61
N LYS A 204 11.87 -10.15 -17.32
CA LYS A 204 12.63 -9.87 -18.56
C LYS A 204 11.76 -9.37 -19.70
N ASN A 205 10.45 -9.59 -19.62
CA ASN A 205 9.50 -9.14 -20.64
C ASN A 205 8.12 -8.85 -20.03
N LYS A 206 7.24 -8.18 -20.79
CA LYS A 206 5.91 -7.75 -20.36
C LYS A 206 4.91 -8.89 -20.12
N LEU A 207 5.15 -10.09 -20.68
CA LEU A 207 4.29 -11.26 -20.46
C LEU A 207 4.63 -11.99 -19.16
N GLY A 208 5.78 -11.70 -18.57
CA GLY A 208 6.33 -12.41 -17.42
C GLY A 208 7.35 -13.46 -17.84
N SER A 209 8.38 -13.65 -17.04
CA SER A 209 9.49 -14.60 -17.29
C SER A 209 9.60 -15.68 -16.22
N CYS A 210 8.79 -15.60 -15.17
CA CYS A 210 8.71 -16.57 -14.09
C CYS A 210 7.27 -16.61 -13.54
N PRO A 211 6.69 -17.80 -13.27
CA PRO A 211 5.39 -17.90 -12.60
C PRO A 211 5.43 -17.29 -11.20
N ASP A 212 4.40 -16.54 -10.83
CA ASP A 212 4.33 -15.79 -9.57
C ASP A 212 4.37 -16.70 -8.37
N TYR A 213 3.64 -17.81 -8.41
CA TYR A 213 3.54 -18.71 -7.29
C TYR A 213 4.91 -19.25 -6.86
N LEU A 214 5.84 -19.48 -7.82
CA LEU A 214 7.22 -19.92 -7.49
C LEU A 214 7.99 -18.84 -6.74
N LEU A 215 7.82 -17.59 -7.14
CA LEU A 215 8.45 -16.43 -6.46
C LEU A 215 7.86 -16.23 -5.07
N ILE A 216 6.55 -16.34 -4.98
CA ILE A 216 5.77 -16.23 -3.76
C ILE A 216 6.19 -17.29 -2.74
N ASP A 217 6.16 -18.56 -3.15
CA ASP A 217 6.47 -19.69 -2.28
C ASP A 217 7.94 -19.65 -1.81
N ALA A 218 8.85 -19.19 -2.69
CA ALA A 218 10.26 -19.07 -2.37
C ALA A 218 10.55 -17.95 -1.35
N LEU A 219 9.75 -16.88 -1.34
CA LEU A 219 9.95 -15.70 -0.48
C LEU A 219 8.99 -15.66 0.73
N THR A 220 8.10 -16.65 0.86
CA THR A 220 7.20 -16.74 2.02
C THR A 220 7.94 -17.40 3.19
N PRO A 221 8.11 -16.70 4.34
CA PRO A 221 8.71 -17.25 5.53
C PRO A 221 7.97 -18.51 6.01
N LYS A 222 8.69 -19.48 6.50
CA LYS A 222 8.10 -20.74 6.99
C LYS A 222 8.01 -20.72 8.51
N ARG A 223 6.87 -21.16 9.05
CA ARG A 223 6.69 -21.34 10.49
C ARG A 223 7.64 -22.42 11.00
N ILE A 224 8.35 -22.15 12.09
CA ILE A 224 9.19 -23.12 12.83
C ILE A 224 8.34 -23.72 13.96
N GLY A 225 8.44 -25.02 14.15
CA GLY A 225 7.68 -25.72 15.20
C GLY A 225 6.23 -26.01 14.79
N ASN A 226 5.28 -25.84 15.73
CA ASN A 226 3.87 -26.13 15.48
C ASN A 226 3.22 -25.03 14.65
N ALA A 227 2.89 -25.33 13.39
CA ALA A 227 2.25 -24.39 12.46
C ALA A 227 0.77 -24.12 12.78
N GLU A 228 0.12 -24.95 13.60
CA GLU A 228 -1.29 -24.83 13.98
C GLU A 228 -1.50 -23.88 15.18
N GLU A 229 -0.42 -23.44 15.81
CA GLU A 229 -0.47 -22.51 16.94
C GLU A 229 -0.13 -21.08 16.53
N PRO A 230 -0.76 -20.06 17.15
CA PRO A 230 -0.37 -18.68 16.96
C PRO A 230 1.11 -18.44 17.24
N SER A 231 1.73 -17.58 16.46
CA SER A 231 3.10 -17.16 16.70
C SER A 231 3.17 -16.09 17.79
N SER A 232 4.32 -16.01 18.48
CA SER A 232 4.58 -15.03 19.53
C SER A 232 5.67 -14.02 19.17
N SER A 233 6.50 -14.35 18.19
CA SER A 233 7.61 -13.51 17.77
C SER A 233 8.07 -13.83 16.34
N TRP A 234 8.87 -12.92 15.76
CA TRP A 234 9.54 -13.17 14.48
C TRP A 234 10.46 -14.39 14.49
N LYS A 235 11.01 -14.73 15.66
CA LYS A 235 11.90 -15.91 15.83
C LYS A 235 11.18 -17.24 15.58
N ASP A 236 9.85 -17.24 15.57
CA ASP A 236 9.04 -18.41 15.28
C ASP A 236 8.97 -18.72 13.78
N TYR A 237 9.64 -17.92 12.94
CA TYR A 237 9.69 -18.10 11.50
C TYR A 237 11.12 -18.24 11.00
N GLN A 238 11.28 -19.05 9.97
CA GLN A 238 12.49 -19.11 9.18
C GLN A 238 12.43 -17.93 8.18
N ASP A 239 13.31 -16.98 8.38
CA ASP A 239 13.44 -15.82 7.48
C ASP A 239 13.96 -16.25 6.12
N VAL A 240 13.57 -15.50 5.08
CA VAL A 240 14.02 -15.69 3.71
C VAL A 240 14.84 -14.48 3.31
N ALA A 241 16.14 -14.61 3.42
CA ALA A 241 17.06 -13.50 3.14
C ALA A 241 17.16 -13.14 1.65
N ASP A 242 16.87 -14.07 0.74
CA ASP A 242 17.03 -13.85 -0.70
C ASP A 242 16.29 -14.91 -1.54
N LEU A 243 16.05 -14.58 -2.82
CA LEU A 243 15.46 -15.49 -3.79
C LEU A 243 16.50 -16.52 -4.25
N PRO A 244 16.12 -17.81 -4.44
CA PRO A 244 17.00 -18.83 -5.01
C PRO A 244 17.59 -18.40 -6.35
N GLU A 245 18.86 -18.70 -6.59
CA GLU A 245 19.60 -18.23 -7.77
C GLU A 245 18.95 -18.65 -9.10
N GLU A 246 18.41 -19.86 -9.18
CA GLU A 246 17.68 -20.36 -10.36
C GLU A 246 16.45 -19.51 -10.72
N LEU A 247 15.78 -18.91 -9.72
CA LEU A 247 14.64 -18.01 -9.92
C LEU A 247 15.12 -16.61 -10.25
N LYS A 248 16.21 -16.12 -9.63
CA LYS A 248 16.83 -14.83 -9.97
C LYS A 248 17.22 -14.77 -11.43
N GLN A 249 17.82 -15.82 -11.96
CA GLN A 249 18.23 -15.89 -13.37
C GLN A 249 17.06 -15.75 -14.35
N ARG A 250 15.83 -16.00 -13.92
CA ARG A 250 14.61 -15.82 -14.73
C ARG A 250 14.10 -14.37 -14.73
N LEU A 251 14.61 -13.53 -13.86
CA LEU A 251 14.19 -12.13 -13.68
C LEU A 251 15.22 -11.17 -14.29
N ALA A 252 14.79 -9.95 -14.57
CA ALA A 252 15.67 -8.86 -14.98
C ALA A 252 16.32 -8.18 -13.76
N ALA A 253 15.57 -8.05 -12.66
CA ALA A 253 16.07 -7.52 -11.40
C ALA A 253 15.25 -8.05 -10.20
N VAL A 254 15.93 -8.13 -9.05
CA VAL A 254 15.32 -8.41 -7.73
C VAL A 254 15.87 -7.40 -6.74
N GLN A 255 15.00 -6.78 -5.97
CA GLN A 255 15.35 -5.80 -4.95
C GLN A 255 14.46 -5.97 -3.73
N ASP A 256 15.03 -6.00 -2.53
CA ASP A 256 14.27 -5.80 -1.31
C ASP A 256 14.23 -4.30 -0.99
N LEU A 257 13.06 -3.69 -1.13
CA LEU A 257 12.85 -2.27 -0.87
C LEU A 257 12.90 -1.91 0.62
N ALA A 258 12.82 -2.90 1.53
CA ALA A 258 12.90 -2.65 2.97
C ALA A 258 14.34 -2.40 3.44
N ASN A 259 15.34 -2.76 2.64
CA ASN A 259 16.76 -2.53 2.93
C ASN A 259 17.20 -1.16 2.39
N VAL A 260 16.72 -0.07 3.03
CA VAL A 260 17.04 1.32 2.68
C VAL A 260 18.02 1.88 3.69
#